data_9834df536c5101ea77dee2d42ccf67f5
#
_entry.id   9834df536c5101ea77dee2d42ccf67f5
#
_cell.length_a   1.000
_cell.length_b   1.000
_cell.length_c   1.000
_cell.angle_alpha   90.00
_cell.angle_beta   90.00
_cell.angle_gamma   90.00
#
_symmetry.space_group_name_H-M   'P 1'
#
loop_
_entity.id
_entity.type
_entity.pdbx_description
1 polymer ?
#
loop_
_entity_poly.entity_id
_entity_poly.type
_entity_poly.pdbx_seq_one_letter_code
_entity_poly.pdbx_strand_id
1 'polypeptide(L)'
;MQKKVFIKTFGCQMNEYDSDKMADVLNIAEGLVKTDRPEEADVILLNTCSIREKAQEKVFSDLGRFRSLKKANPDLVIGVGGCVASQEGEAIVKRAPFVDVVFGPQTLHRLPQMISERRYTGRPQIDISFPEIEKFDHLPPARVEGATAYVSIMEGCSKYCSYCVVPYTRGEEVSRRFEDVLTEVAGLAEQGVKEVTLLGQNVNAYRGAMEDGEIADFALLIEYVAELPGIERIRFVTSHPKEFSQRLIDAYAKVPQLMDYLYLPAQHGSDRTLAAMKRGYTALEYKSVIRRLRKVRPNMKIASDFIVGFPGETEEDFQGLMKLVEDVGFDNSFSFIFSPRPGTPAAGMADDTPQEVKLDRLQRLQAAINANAEKISHSMVGSVQRVLVEGPSKRNPQELQGRAENNRVINFDGGPEGARLIGQLVDVTVVQAFPFSLRGEIVVKQ
;
A
#
# COMPACT_ATOMS: atom_id res chain seq x y z
N MET A 1 10.05 10.46 -32.77
CA MET A 1 9.67 11.00 -31.45
C MET A 1 9.81 9.90 -30.42
N GLN A 2 10.18 10.25 -29.18
CA GLN A 2 10.25 9.28 -28.08
C GLN A 2 8.83 8.88 -27.69
N LYS A 3 8.55 7.58 -27.63
CA LYS A 3 7.24 7.06 -27.25
C LYS A 3 6.97 7.30 -25.75
N LYS A 4 5.72 7.54 -25.40
CA LYS A 4 5.30 7.90 -24.04
C LYS A 4 4.22 6.97 -23.48
N VAL A 5 4.30 6.68 -22.20
CA VAL A 5 3.27 5.97 -21.45
C VAL A 5 2.68 6.85 -20.35
N PHE A 6 1.36 6.92 -20.32
CA PHE A 6 0.58 7.48 -19.21
C PHE A 6 0.03 6.35 -18.35
N ILE A 7 0.34 6.36 -17.06
CA ILE A 7 -0.15 5.36 -16.12
C ILE A 7 -0.97 6.04 -15.03
N LYS A 8 -2.25 5.68 -14.95
CA LYS A 8 -3.13 6.13 -13.88
C LYS A 8 -3.31 5.03 -12.86
N THR A 9 -2.76 5.25 -11.67
CA THR A 9 -2.81 4.30 -10.56
C THR A 9 -4.01 4.57 -9.66
N PHE A 10 -4.73 3.52 -9.30
CA PHE A 10 -5.80 3.53 -8.30
C PHE A 10 -5.41 2.58 -7.18
N GLY A 11 -5.65 2.96 -5.92
CA GLY A 11 -5.65 2.02 -4.81
C GLY A 11 -4.55 2.21 -3.78
N CYS A 12 -3.67 1.23 -3.62
CA CYS A 12 -2.71 1.09 -2.54
C CYS A 12 -1.26 1.13 -3.04
N GLN A 13 -0.31 1.12 -2.10
CA GLN A 13 1.13 1.12 -2.39
C GLN A 13 1.57 -0.05 -3.28
N MET A 14 0.93 -1.22 -3.17
CA MET A 14 1.19 -2.33 -4.11
C MET A 14 0.89 -1.95 -5.56
N ASN A 15 -0.19 -1.19 -5.79
CA ASN A 15 -0.50 -0.72 -7.14
C ASN A 15 0.48 0.37 -7.60
N GLU A 16 1.01 1.18 -6.69
CA GLU A 16 2.07 2.14 -7.01
C GLU A 16 3.34 1.41 -7.44
N TYR A 17 3.77 0.41 -6.66
CA TYR A 17 4.88 -0.48 -7.06
C TYR A 17 4.63 -1.16 -8.41
N ASP A 18 3.45 -1.77 -8.61
CA ASP A 18 3.10 -2.42 -9.88
C ASP A 18 3.16 -1.42 -11.05
N SER A 19 2.71 -0.17 -10.87
CA SER A 19 2.76 0.88 -11.90
C SER A 19 4.18 1.31 -12.25
N ASP A 20 5.07 1.39 -11.27
CA ASP A 20 6.48 1.67 -11.52
C ASP A 20 7.12 0.53 -12.32
N LYS A 21 6.85 -0.72 -11.95
CA LYS A 21 7.32 -1.89 -12.71
C LYS A 21 6.74 -1.97 -14.13
N MET A 22 5.45 -1.60 -14.33
CA MET A 22 4.88 -1.48 -15.67
C MET A 22 5.64 -0.47 -16.54
N ALA A 23 6.00 0.67 -15.97
CA ALA A 23 6.78 1.68 -16.68
C ALA A 23 8.19 1.17 -16.99
N ASP A 24 8.84 0.46 -16.05
CA ASP A 24 10.18 -0.10 -16.23
C ASP A 24 10.20 -1.15 -17.34
N VAL A 25 9.26 -2.11 -17.36
CA VAL A 25 9.21 -3.14 -18.41
C VAL A 25 8.95 -2.54 -19.79
N LEU A 26 8.09 -1.51 -19.89
CA LEU A 26 7.80 -0.81 -21.14
C LEU A 26 8.98 0.06 -21.59
N ASN A 27 9.71 0.67 -20.67
CA ASN A 27 10.91 1.43 -20.98
C ASN A 27 12.01 0.55 -21.57
N ILE A 28 12.26 -0.62 -20.95
CA ILE A 28 13.29 -1.56 -21.41
C ILE A 28 12.93 -2.18 -22.76
N ALA A 29 11.66 -2.56 -22.94
CA ALA A 29 11.22 -3.27 -24.15
C ALA A 29 11.05 -2.34 -25.37
N GLU A 30 10.51 -1.13 -25.18
CA GLU A 30 10.13 -0.24 -26.28
C GLU A 30 10.68 1.20 -26.12
N GLY A 31 11.43 1.52 -25.06
CA GLY A 31 11.95 2.85 -24.79
C GLY A 31 10.88 3.88 -24.38
N LEU A 32 9.70 3.41 -23.89
CA LEU A 32 8.64 4.32 -23.44
C LEU A 32 9.07 5.08 -22.18
N VAL A 33 8.81 6.39 -22.15
CA VAL A 33 9.01 7.23 -20.97
C VAL A 33 7.67 7.65 -20.37
N LYS A 34 7.63 7.83 -19.04
CA LYS A 34 6.43 8.31 -18.35
C LYS A 34 6.04 9.72 -18.80
N THR A 35 4.74 9.98 -18.88
CA THR A 35 4.17 11.32 -19.05
C THR A 35 2.98 11.51 -18.11
N ASP A 36 2.79 12.74 -17.65
CA ASP A 36 1.61 13.11 -16.85
C ASP A 36 0.43 13.58 -17.73
N ARG A 37 0.63 13.63 -19.06
CA ARG A 37 -0.34 14.12 -20.03
C ARG A 37 -0.85 12.98 -20.92
N PRO A 38 -2.08 12.50 -20.70
CA PRO A 38 -2.62 11.38 -21.48
C PRO A 38 -2.76 11.70 -22.98
N GLU A 39 -2.86 12.99 -23.36
CA GLU A 39 -2.94 13.43 -24.75
C GLU A 39 -1.64 13.23 -25.54
N GLU A 40 -0.51 13.08 -24.83
CA GLU A 40 0.81 12.86 -25.43
C GLU A 40 1.23 11.39 -25.43
N ALA A 41 0.39 10.50 -24.88
CA ALA A 41 0.73 9.12 -24.68
C ALA A 41 0.51 8.26 -25.93
N ASP A 42 1.41 7.34 -26.19
CA ASP A 42 1.26 6.22 -27.14
C ASP A 42 0.59 5.00 -26.47
N VAL A 43 0.73 4.91 -25.14
CA VAL A 43 0.13 3.86 -24.31
C VAL A 43 -0.50 4.51 -23.08
N ILE A 44 -1.76 4.22 -22.79
CA ILE A 44 -2.47 4.62 -21.58
C ILE A 44 -2.78 3.36 -20.78
N LEU A 45 -2.34 3.30 -19.52
CA LEU A 45 -2.62 2.20 -18.60
C LEU A 45 -3.42 2.70 -17.39
N LEU A 46 -4.45 1.95 -17.02
CA LEU A 46 -5.17 2.12 -15.77
C LEU A 46 -4.84 0.94 -14.86
N ASN A 47 -4.06 1.18 -13.83
CA ASN A 47 -3.78 0.18 -12.80
C ASN A 47 -4.84 0.25 -11.70
N THR A 48 -5.62 -0.82 -11.54
CA THR A 48 -6.90 -0.83 -10.84
C THR A 48 -6.85 -1.57 -9.52
N CYS A 49 -7.69 -1.16 -8.56
CA CYS A 49 -7.78 -1.74 -7.23
C CYS A 49 -9.20 -2.22 -6.94
N SER A 50 -9.36 -3.42 -6.39
CA SER A 50 -10.64 -4.00 -5.99
C SER A 50 -11.01 -3.75 -4.52
N ILE A 51 -10.14 -3.12 -3.71
CA ILE A 51 -10.38 -2.90 -2.28
C ILE A 51 -11.52 -1.90 -2.05
N ARG A 52 -11.67 -0.89 -2.92
CA ARG A 52 -12.69 0.16 -2.79
C ARG A 52 -13.77 -0.02 -3.85
N GLU A 53 -15.04 -0.10 -3.42
CA GLU A 53 -16.21 -0.29 -4.29
C GLU A 53 -16.27 0.72 -5.45
N LYS A 54 -16.08 2.00 -5.13
CA LYS A 54 -16.10 3.08 -6.15
C LYS A 54 -14.91 3.06 -7.11
N ALA A 55 -13.91 2.20 -6.87
CA ALA A 55 -12.74 2.14 -7.75
C ALA A 55 -13.11 1.58 -9.12
N GLN A 56 -13.98 0.56 -9.18
CA GLN A 56 -14.43 -0.04 -10.43
C GLN A 56 -15.22 0.96 -11.30
N GLU A 57 -16.20 1.66 -10.71
CA GLU A 57 -16.97 2.67 -11.45
C GLU A 57 -16.08 3.82 -11.96
N LYS A 58 -15.11 4.22 -11.13
CA LYS A 58 -14.15 5.25 -11.50
C LYS A 58 -13.27 4.82 -12.68
N VAL A 59 -12.88 3.55 -12.75
CA VAL A 59 -12.13 3.01 -13.91
C VAL A 59 -12.94 3.18 -15.18
N PHE A 60 -14.23 2.79 -15.20
CA PHE A 60 -15.06 2.94 -16.41
C PHE A 60 -15.35 4.40 -16.75
N SER A 61 -15.49 5.27 -15.75
CA SER A 61 -15.61 6.72 -15.96
C SER A 61 -14.37 7.29 -16.64
N ASP A 62 -13.17 6.92 -16.17
CA ASP A 62 -11.92 7.38 -16.77
C ASP A 62 -11.69 6.77 -18.16
N LEU A 63 -12.02 5.49 -18.38
CA LEU A 63 -12.02 4.87 -19.71
C LEU A 63 -12.89 5.65 -20.70
N GLY A 64 -14.07 6.11 -20.26
CA GLY A 64 -14.94 6.95 -21.08
C GLY A 64 -14.25 8.23 -21.57
N ARG A 65 -13.41 8.85 -20.73
CA ARG A 65 -12.63 10.05 -21.10
C ARG A 65 -11.55 9.74 -22.14
N PHE A 66 -10.88 8.58 -22.05
CA PHE A 66 -9.83 8.21 -22.99
C PHE A 66 -10.36 7.71 -24.34
N ARG A 67 -11.66 7.40 -24.45
CA ARG A 67 -12.30 6.99 -25.70
C ARG A 67 -12.14 8.04 -26.81
N SER A 68 -12.17 9.33 -26.47
CA SER A 68 -11.96 10.41 -27.44
C SER A 68 -10.53 10.42 -27.98
N LEU A 69 -9.53 10.19 -27.12
CA LEU A 69 -8.12 10.09 -27.52
C LEU A 69 -7.88 8.91 -28.47
N LYS A 70 -8.48 7.73 -28.15
CA LYS A 70 -8.42 6.54 -29.02
C LYS A 70 -9.06 6.78 -30.40
N LYS A 71 -10.16 7.58 -30.45
CA LYS A 71 -10.77 7.96 -31.74
C LYS A 71 -9.90 8.90 -32.56
N ALA A 72 -9.21 9.82 -31.90
CA ALA A 72 -8.30 10.77 -32.54
C ALA A 72 -6.98 10.09 -33.00
N ASN A 73 -6.49 9.11 -32.24
CA ASN A 73 -5.31 8.32 -32.54
C ASN A 73 -5.63 6.82 -32.44
N PRO A 74 -5.95 6.14 -33.56
CA PRO A 74 -6.26 4.70 -33.58
C PRO A 74 -5.10 3.80 -33.11
N ASP A 75 -3.85 4.27 -33.22
CA ASP A 75 -2.64 3.52 -32.80
C ASP A 75 -2.38 3.61 -31.29
N LEU A 76 -3.05 4.53 -30.58
CA LEU A 76 -3.01 4.61 -29.13
C LEU A 76 -3.44 3.28 -28.49
N VAL A 77 -2.61 2.70 -27.62
CA VAL A 77 -2.98 1.48 -26.90
C VAL A 77 -3.57 1.87 -25.55
N ILE A 78 -4.75 1.33 -25.21
CA ILE A 78 -5.39 1.50 -23.90
C ILE A 78 -5.41 0.16 -23.17
N GLY A 79 -4.76 0.09 -22.00
CA GLY A 79 -4.69 -1.10 -21.17
C GLY A 79 -5.33 -0.90 -19.79
N VAL A 80 -5.92 -1.97 -19.26
CA VAL A 80 -6.46 -2.05 -17.90
C VAL A 80 -5.78 -3.19 -17.16
N GLY A 81 -5.06 -2.84 -16.09
CA GLY A 81 -4.32 -3.80 -15.26
C GLY A 81 -4.79 -3.80 -13.81
N GLY A 82 -4.27 -4.74 -13.02
CA GLY A 82 -4.47 -4.80 -11.58
C GLY A 82 -5.66 -5.63 -11.12
N CYS A 83 -6.08 -5.45 -9.85
CA CYS A 83 -7.03 -6.35 -9.20
C CYS A 83 -8.44 -6.36 -9.82
N VAL A 84 -8.95 -5.21 -10.31
CA VAL A 84 -10.25 -5.18 -11.03
C VAL A 84 -10.11 -5.87 -12.37
N ALA A 85 -8.97 -5.73 -13.05
CA ALA A 85 -8.73 -6.45 -14.29
C ALA A 85 -8.75 -7.97 -14.09
N SER A 86 -8.13 -8.48 -13.01
CA SER A 86 -8.19 -9.90 -12.65
C SER A 86 -9.61 -10.39 -12.33
N GLN A 87 -10.42 -9.53 -11.71
CA GLN A 87 -11.79 -9.87 -11.33
C GLN A 87 -12.75 -9.89 -12.52
N GLU A 88 -12.66 -8.91 -13.42
CA GLU A 88 -13.62 -8.65 -14.49
C GLU A 88 -13.21 -9.30 -15.82
N GLY A 89 -11.90 -9.40 -16.08
CA GLY A 89 -11.38 -10.05 -17.29
C GLY A 89 -12.04 -9.56 -18.58
N GLU A 90 -12.63 -10.50 -19.33
CA GLU A 90 -13.31 -10.21 -20.60
C GLU A 90 -14.47 -9.21 -20.48
N ALA A 91 -15.11 -9.08 -19.31
CA ALA A 91 -16.22 -8.16 -19.13
C ALA A 91 -15.80 -6.69 -19.34
N ILE A 92 -14.52 -6.37 -19.10
CA ILE A 92 -13.96 -5.03 -19.37
C ILE A 92 -14.04 -4.74 -20.86
N VAL A 93 -13.57 -5.66 -21.72
CA VAL A 93 -13.59 -5.47 -23.18
C VAL A 93 -15.02 -5.45 -23.72
N LYS A 94 -15.91 -6.29 -23.19
CA LYS A 94 -17.33 -6.27 -23.58
C LYS A 94 -18.00 -4.93 -23.28
N ARG A 95 -17.68 -4.31 -22.13
CA ARG A 95 -18.22 -3.00 -21.71
C ARG A 95 -17.49 -1.82 -22.38
N ALA A 96 -16.22 -1.95 -22.66
CA ALA A 96 -15.36 -0.93 -23.27
C ALA A 96 -14.55 -1.52 -24.45
N PRO A 97 -15.16 -1.70 -25.63
CA PRO A 97 -14.54 -2.39 -26.79
C PRO A 97 -13.29 -1.71 -27.38
N PHE A 98 -12.98 -0.51 -26.92
CA PHE A 98 -11.77 0.24 -27.29
C PHE A 98 -10.57 -0.03 -26.37
N VAL A 99 -10.73 -0.87 -25.36
CA VAL A 99 -9.63 -1.38 -24.53
C VAL A 99 -8.88 -2.45 -25.31
N ASP A 100 -7.57 -2.30 -25.39
CA ASP A 100 -6.70 -3.13 -26.18
C ASP A 100 -6.05 -4.27 -25.39
N VAL A 101 -5.75 -4.03 -24.09
CA VAL A 101 -5.03 -4.99 -23.24
C VAL A 101 -5.68 -5.05 -21.85
N VAL A 102 -5.92 -6.27 -21.35
CA VAL A 102 -6.40 -6.51 -19.97
C VAL A 102 -5.47 -7.52 -19.31
N PHE A 103 -4.87 -7.15 -18.16
CA PHE A 103 -3.89 -8.00 -17.51
C PHE A 103 -4.00 -7.96 -15.98
N GLY A 104 -3.70 -9.10 -15.35
CA GLY A 104 -3.64 -9.21 -13.90
C GLY A 104 -2.35 -8.62 -13.32
N PRO A 105 -2.27 -8.45 -11.98
CA PRO A 105 -1.03 -8.06 -11.31
C PRO A 105 0.10 -9.06 -11.54
N GLN A 106 -0.23 -10.34 -11.73
CA GLN A 106 0.74 -11.42 -11.90
C GLN A 106 1.34 -11.48 -13.31
N THR A 107 0.69 -10.88 -14.30
CA THR A 107 1.10 -10.94 -15.71
C THR A 107 1.64 -9.61 -16.24
N LEU A 108 1.88 -8.63 -15.38
CA LEU A 108 2.37 -7.29 -15.78
C LEU A 108 3.71 -7.34 -16.56
N HIS A 109 4.56 -8.31 -16.30
CA HIS A 109 5.83 -8.51 -17.01
C HIS A 109 5.64 -8.88 -18.47
N ARG A 110 4.48 -9.47 -18.86
CA ARG A 110 4.11 -9.82 -20.22
C ARG A 110 3.49 -8.65 -21.01
N LEU A 111 3.30 -7.49 -20.38
CA LEU A 111 2.66 -6.32 -20.99
C LEU A 111 3.27 -5.89 -22.32
N PRO A 112 4.60 -5.84 -22.53
CA PRO A 112 5.18 -5.50 -23.83
C PRO A 112 4.79 -6.48 -24.93
N GLN A 113 4.80 -7.79 -24.63
CA GLN A 113 4.37 -8.82 -25.56
C GLN A 113 2.89 -8.66 -25.92
N MET A 114 2.02 -8.46 -24.94
CA MET A 114 0.58 -8.27 -25.16
C MET A 114 0.29 -7.04 -26.03
N ILE A 115 1.02 -5.95 -25.85
CA ILE A 115 0.91 -4.74 -26.68
C ILE A 115 1.36 -5.05 -28.13
N SER A 116 2.47 -5.76 -28.29
CA SER A 116 2.96 -6.17 -29.61
C SER A 116 1.97 -7.07 -30.35
N GLU A 117 1.42 -8.09 -29.66
CA GLU A 117 0.40 -8.98 -30.23
C GLU A 117 -0.88 -8.24 -30.60
N ARG A 118 -1.31 -7.27 -29.75
CA ARG A 118 -2.45 -6.40 -30.07
C ARG A 118 -2.22 -5.60 -31.35
N ARG A 119 -1.04 -5.01 -31.52
CA ARG A 119 -0.67 -4.25 -32.73
C ARG A 119 -0.66 -5.15 -33.97
N TYR A 120 -0.16 -6.38 -33.85
CA TYR A 120 -0.07 -7.34 -34.95
C TYR A 120 -1.43 -7.92 -35.34
N THR A 121 -2.23 -8.36 -34.34
CA THR A 121 -3.50 -9.09 -34.58
C THR A 121 -4.70 -8.19 -34.77
N GLY A 122 -4.64 -6.95 -34.29
CA GLY A 122 -5.79 -6.06 -34.21
C GLY A 122 -6.83 -6.46 -33.15
N ARG A 123 -6.60 -7.54 -32.38
CA ARG A 123 -7.55 -8.09 -31.39
C ARG A 123 -7.12 -7.73 -29.96
N PRO A 124 -8.07 -7.48 -29.04
CA PRO A 124 -7.74 -7.29 -27.64
C PRO A 124 -7.00 -8.50 -27.07
N GLN A 125 -6.00 -8.24 -26.21
CA GLN A 125 -5.23 -9.25 -25.50
C GLN A 125 -5.65 -9.28 -24.04
N ILE A 126 -5.91 -10.47 -23.50
CA ILE A 126 -6.37 -10.66 -22.10
C ILE A 126 -5.51 -11.74 -21.46
N ASP A 127 -4.78 -11.38 -20.40
CA ASP A 127 -4.03 -12.32 -19.57
C ASP A 127 -4.21 -11.99 -18.09
N ILE A 128 -5.11 -12.71 -17.45
CA ILE A 128 -5.42 -12.63 -16.01
C ILE A 128 -5.06 -13.94 -15.30
N SER A 129 -4.17 -14.72 -15.87
CA SER A 129 -3.67 -15.96 -15.29
C SER A 129 -2.83 -15.72 -14.04
N PHE A 130 -2.65 -16.77 -13.25
CA PHE A 130 -1.80 -16.79 -12.05
C PHE A 130 -0.63 -17.74 -12.30
N PRO A 131 0.40 -17.31 -13.06
CA PRO A 131 1.59 -18.13 -13.24
C PRO A 131 2.32 -18.26 -11.89
N GLU A 132 2.83 -19.46 -11.61
CA GLU A 132 3.69 -19.66 -10.44
C GLU A 132 5.01 -18.87 -10.63
N ILE A 133 5.28 -17.92 -9.72
CA ILE A 133 6.57 -17.20 -9.50
C ILE A 133 7.11 -16.34 -10.68
N GLU A 134 6.68 -16.52 -11.92
CA GLU A 134 7.26 -15.84 -13.11
C GLU A 134 7.40 -14.30 -12.99
N LYS A 135 6.49 -13.63 -12.27
CA LYS A 135 6.48 -12.16 -12.20
C LYS A 135 7.79 -11.60 -11.66
N PHE A 136 8.26 -12.12 -10.53
CA PHE A 136 9.45 -11.57 -9.87
C PHE A 136 10.74 -11.88 -10.61
N ASP A 137 10.79 -13.03 -11.30
CA ASP A 137 11.96 -13.46 -12.09
C ASP A 137 12.17 -12.61 -13.35
N HIS A 138 11.11 -11.95 -13.84
CA HIS A 138 11.12 -11.17 -15.10
C HIS A 138 10.97 -9.66 -14.90
N LEU A 139 10.94 -9.17 -13.65
CA LEU A 139 10.89 -7.73 -13.40
C LEU A 139 12.30 -7.12 -13.49
N PRO A 140 12.43 -5.99 -14.18
CA PRO A 140 13.71 -5.28 -14.24
C PRO A 140 14.09 -4.69 -12.89
N PRO A 141 15.39 -4.36 -12.69
CA PRO A 141 15.84 -3.59 -11.55
C PRO A 141 15.02 -2.31 -11.37
N ALA A 142 14.69 -1.99 -10.12
CA ALA A 142 13.89 -0.81 -9.82
C ALA A 142 14.67 0.47 -10.12
N ARG A 143 14.00 1.45 -10.73
CA ARG A 143 14.50 2.82 -10.86
C ARG A 143 13.71 3.70 -9.92
N VAL A 144 14.41 4.54 -9.17
CA VAL A 144 13.78 5.40 -8.17
C VAL A 144 14.19 6.84 -8.36
N GLU A 145 13.20 7.71 -8.31
CA GLU A 145 13.40 9.15 -8.16
C GLU A 145 13.07 9.51 -6.70
N GLY A 146 14.09 9.80 -5.90
CA GLY A 146 13.92 10.20 -4.50
C GLY A 146 14.56 9.28 -3.47
N ALA A 147 14.27 9.53 -2.20
CA ALA A 147 14.90 8.85 -1.06
C ALA A 147 14.06 7.73 -0.46
N THR A 148 12.88 7.45 -1.01
CA THR A 148 11.96 6.40 -0.53
C THR A 148 11.60 5.45 -1.65
N ALA A 149 11.52 4.16 -1.37
CA ALA A 149 11.12 3.14 -2.33
C ALA A 149 10.16 2.11 -1.73
N TYR A 150 9.29 1.57 -2.59
CA TYR A 150 8.49 0.38 -2.30
C TYR A 150 9.21 -0.87 -2.80
N VAL A 151 9.20 -1.92 -1.99
CA VAL A 151 9.76 -3.23 -2.37
C VAL A 151 8.73 -4.30 -2.07
N SER A 152 8.19 -4.93 -3.10
CA SER A 152 7.31 -6.08 -2.92
C SER A 152 8.14 -7.29 -2.53
N ILE A 153 7.90 -7.84 -1.34
CA ILE A 153 8.61 -9.03 -0.83
C ILE A 153 7.79 -10.30 -0.97
N MET A 154 6.48 -10.16 -1.16
CA MET A 154 5.56 -11.26 -1.35
C MET A 154 4.28 -10.79 -2.05
N GLU A 155 3.57 -11.71 -2.65
CA GLU A 155 2.25 -11.48 -3.25
C GLU A 155 1.24 -12.55 -2.86
N GLY A 156 -0.06 -12.20 -3.00
CA GLY A 156 -1.16 -13.09 -2.63
C GLY A 156 -1.41 -13.16 -1.13
N CYS A 157 -2.42 -13.91 -0.73
CA CYS A 157 -2.74 -14.12 0.66
C CYS A 157 -3.58 -15.39 0.84
N SER A 158 -3.12 -16.31 1.70
CA SER A 158 -3.79 -17.59 1.99
C SER A 158 -4.64 -17.56 3.27
N LYS A 159 -5.03 -16.37 3.77
CA LYS A 159 -5.86 -16.26 4.99
C LYS A 159 -7.35 -16.49 4.74
N TYR A 160 -7.83 -16.27 3.52
CA TYR A 160 -9.22 -16.47 3.11
C TYR A 160 -10.24 -15.87 4.08
N CYS A 161 -9.98 -14.64 4.55
CA CYS A 161 -10.95 -13.88 5.34
C CYS A 161 -12.26 -13.76 4.56
N SER A 162 -13.42 -13.94 5.24
CA SER A 162 -14.71 -14.11 4.56
C SER A 162 -15.15 -12.95 3.66
N TYR A 163 -14.63 -11.76 3.88
CA TYR A 163 -14.94 -10.54 3.11
C TYR A 163 -13.88 -10.20 2.04
N CYS A 164 -12.76 -10.92 2.02
CA CYS A 164 -11.58 -10.49 1.26
C CYS A 164 -11.49 -11.14 -0.11
N VAL A 165 -11.31 -10.30 -1.13
CA VAL A 165 -11.18 -10.74 -2.53
C VAL A 165 -9.72 -11.01 -2.95
N VAL A 166 -8.74 -10.70 -2.09
CA VAL A 166 -7.31 -10.82 -2.43
C VAL A 166 -6.90 -12.21 -2.93
N PRO A 167 -7.29 -13.33 -2.29
CA PRO A 167 -6.93 -14.65 -2.81
C PRO A 167 -7.41 -14.91 -4.25
N TYR A 168 -8.51 -14.27 -4.63
CA TYR A 168 -9.14 -14.44 -5.96
C TYR A 168 -8.59 -13.48 -7.01
N THR A 169 -7.89 -12.41 -6.61
CA THR A 169 -7.38 -11.36 -7.52
C THR A 169 -5.87 -11.29 -7.59
N ARG A 170 -5.16 -11.79 -6.57
CA ARG A 170 -3.69 -11.84 -6.48
C ARG A 170 -3.14 -13.25 -6.23
N GLY A 171 -4.03 -14.25 -6.04
CA GLY A 171 -3.65 -15.64 -5.82
C GLY A 171 -3.27 -15.95 -4.37
N GLU A 172 -2.76 -17.16 -4.18
CA GLU A 172 -2.22 -17.63 -2.93
C GLU A 172 -0.90 -16.92 -2.59
N GLU A 173 -0.48 -17.08 -1.35
CA GLU A 173 0.70 -16.43 -0.78
C GLU A 173 1.99 -17.00 -1.38
N VAL A 174 2.77 -16.14 -2.04
CA VAL A 174 4.08 -16.46 -2.60
C VAL A 174 5.09 -15.44 -2.10
N SER A 175 6.14 -15.90 -1.41
CA SER A 175 7.26 -15.06 -0.97
C SER A 175 8.38 -15.06 -1.99
N ARG A 176 9.01 -13.91 -2.20
CA ARG A 176 10.24 -13.80 -3.01
C ARG A 176 11.41 -14.46 -2.28
N ARG A 177 12.40 -14.89 -3.03
CA ARG A 177 13.66 -15.38 -2.49
C ARG A 177 14.33 -14.30 -1.66
N PHE A 178 14.99 -14.72 -0.60
CA PHE A 178 15.59 -13.82 0.38
C PHE A 178 16.67 -12.93 -0.27
N GLU A 179 17.58 -13.51 -1.03
CA GLU A 179 18.68 -12.80 -1.68
C GLU A 179 18.19 -11.84 -2.76
N ASP A 180 17.10 -12.16 -3.47
CA ASP A 180 16.54 -11.29 -4.50
C ASP A 180 15.96 -10.00 -3.91
N VAL A 181 15.34 -10.10 -2.72
CA VAL A 181 14.87 -8.93 -1.99
C VAL A 181 16.04 -8.08 -1.52
N LEU A 182 17.09 -8.69 -0.95
CA LEU A 182 18.28 -7.96 -0.51
C LEU A 182 19.00 -7.28 -1.67
N THR A 183 19.12 -7.96 -2.81
CA THR A 183 19.72 -7.43 -4.03
C THR A 183 18.95 -6.20 -4.54
N GLU A 184 17.62 -6.26 -4.58
CA GLU A 184 16.80 -5.10 -4.97
C GLU A 184 16.99 -3.94 -4.00
N VAL A 185 16.96 -4.18 -2.69
CA VAL A 185 17.14 -3.12 -1.68
C VAL A 185 18.55 -2.52 -1.75
N ALA A 186 19.59 -3.33 -1.94
CA ALA A 186 20.95 -2.84 -2.10
C ALA A 186 21.09 -1.93 -3.34
N GLY A 187 20.55 -2.36 -4.48
CA GLY A 187 20.54 -1.55 -5.71
C GLY A 187 19.74 -0.24 -5.58
N LEU A 188 18.69 -0.22 -4.75
CA LEU A 188 17.96 1.00 -4.41
C LEU A 188 18.79 1.93 -3.50
N ALA A 189 19.49 1.38 -2.52
CA ALA A 189 20.37 2.14 -1.63
C ALA A 189 21.52 2.80 -2.42
N GLU A 190 22.11 2.11 -3.40
CA GLU A 190 23.12 2.67 -4.32
C GLU A 190 22.57 3.85 -5.14
N GLN A 191 21.27 3.88 -5.43
CA GLN A 191 20.59 5.00 -6.10
C GLN A 191 20.24 6.15 -5.13
N GLY A 192 20.57 6.04 -3.83
CA GLY A 192 20.33 7.07 -2.82
C GLY A 192 19.04 6.91 -2.02
N VAL A 193 18.33 5.76 -2.14
CA VAL A 193 17.18 5.45 -1.29
C VAL A 193 17.63 5.24 0.15
N LYS A 194 16.97 5.92 1.09
CA LYS A 194 17.21 5.84 2.53
C LYS A 194 16.09 5.15 3.31
N GLU A 195 14.89 5.18 2.79
CA GLU A 195 13.75 4.52 3.40
C GLU A 195 13.12 3.51 2.42
N VAL A 196 13.01 2.25 2.85
CA VAL A 196 12.28 1.23 2.13
C VAL A 196 10.98 0.89 2.85
N THR A 197 9.91 0.73 2.09
CA THR A 197 8.65 0.18 2.59
C THR A 197 8.45 -1.21 1.99
N LEU A 198 8.54 -2.24 2.82
CA LEU A 198 8.32 -3.63 2.44
C LEU A 198 6.82 -3.89 2.25
N LEU A 199 6.45 -4.38 1.08
CA LEU A 199 5.07 -4.58 0.66
C LEU A 199 4.72 -6.06 0.50
N GLY A 200 3.46 -6.36 0.82
CA GLY A 200 2.80 -7.64 0.60
C GLY A 200 1.34 -7.56 1.00
N GLN A 201 0.55 -8.58 0.74
CA GLN A 201 -0.84 -8.62 1.22
C GLN A 201 -0.95 -9.19 2.63
N ASN A 202 0.13 -9.83 3.12
CA ASN A 202 0.29 -10.37 4.47
C ASN A 202 1.79 -10.40 4.81
N VAL A 203 2.40 -9.21 4.82
CA VAL A 203 3.86 -9.03 4.79
C VAL A 203 4.60 -9.76 5.91
N ASN A 204 4.00 -9.87 7.10
CA ASN A 204 4.62 -10.54 8.23
C ASN A 204 4.49 -12.08 8.21
N ALA A 205 3.83 -12.64 7.19
CA ALA A 205 3.88 -14.08 6.89
C ALA A 205 5.00 -14.46 5.92
N TYR A 206 5.85 -13.53 5.50
CA TYR A 206 6.97 -13.79 4.60
C TYR A 206 7.79 -15.00 5.01
N ARG A 207 8.08 -15.88 4.03
CA ARG A 207 8.87 -17.11 4.14
C ARG A 207 9.69 -17.27 2.86
N GLY A 208 10.79 -16.50 2.75
CA GLY A 208 11.66 -16.53 1.57
C GLY A 208 12.66 -17.69 1.61
N ALA A 209 12.76 -18.44 0.53
CA ALA A 209 13.81 -19.43 0.38
C ALA A 209 15.18 -18.74 0.29
N MET A 210 16.19 -19.30 0.98
CA MET A 210 17.59 -18.86 0.97
C MET A 210 18.43 -19.80 0.08
N GLU A 211 19.60 -19.33 -0.35
CA GLU A 211 20.51 -20.10 -1.21
C GLU A 211 21.03 -21.38 -0.55
N ASP A 212 21.15 -21.40 0.79
CA ASP A 212 21.56 -22.57 1.58
C ASP A 212 20.44 -23.61 1.76
N GLY A 213 19.24 -23.33 1.26
CA GLY A 213 18.05 -24.19 1.38
C GLY A 213 17.22 -23.95 2.65
N GLU A 214 17.63 -23.03 3.52
CA GLU A 214 16.86 -22.60 4.69
C GLU A 214 15.71 -21.65 4.26
N ILE A 215 14.80 -21.37 5.20
CA ILE A 215 13.68 -20.45 4.99
C ILE A 215 13.82 -19.27 5.94
N ALA A 216 14.03 -18.10 5.37
CA ALA A 216 14.03 -16.84 6.11
C ALA A 216 12.62 -16.41 6.48
N ASP A 217 12.39 -16.05 7.75
CA ASP A 217 11.17 -15.37 8.15
C ASP A 217 11.30 -13.84 8.00
N PHE A 218 10.17 -13.15 8.22
CA PHE A 218 10.11 -11.71 8.07
C PHE A 218 11.04 -10.94 9.03
N ALA A 219 11.23 -11.45 10.25
CA ALA A 219 12.13 -10.82 11.22
C ALA A 219 13.59 -10.87 10.74
N LEU A 220 14.02 -12.04 10.22
CA LEU A 220 15.35 -12.19 9.65
C LEU A 220 15.56 -11.27 8.45
N LEU A 221 14.57 -11.17 7.56
CA LEU A 221 14.65 -10.27 6.42
C LEU A 221 14.85 -8.81 6.87
N ILE A 222 14.11 -8.35 7.87
CA ILE A 222 14.26 -6.99 8.43
C ILE A 222 15.68 -6.78 9.00
N GLU A 223 16.20 -7.75 9.76
CA GLU A 223 17.54 -7.66 10.33
C GLU A 223 18.61 -7.50 9.23
N TYR A 224 18.52 -8.24 8.13
CA TYR A 224 19.47 -8.14 7.02
C TYR A 224 19.29 -6.86 6.18
N VAL A 225 18.06 -6.45 5.94
CA VAL A 225 17.79 -5.16 5.24
C VAL A 225 18.35 -3.99 6.03
N ALA A 226 18.32 -4.04 7.37
CA ALA A 226 18.86 -2.99 8.23
C ALA A 226 20.40 -2.89 8.18
N GLU A 227 21.09 -3.97 7.84
CA GLU A 227 22.55 -3.99 7.70
C GLU A 227 23.04 -3.47 6.33
N LEU A 228 22.13 -3.25 5.37
CA LEU A 228 22.49 -2.75 4.05
C LEU A 228 22.94 -1.27 4.13
N PRO A 229 24.14 -0.94 3.61
CA PRO A 229 24.63 0.43 3.64
C PRO A 229 23.68 1.40 2.93
N GLY A 230 23.37 2.52 3.57
CA GLY A 230 22.51 3.57 3.01
C GLY A 230 21.04 3.46 3.44
N ILE A 231 20.57 2.30 3.92
CA ILE A 231 19.21 2.16 4.44
C ILE A 231 19.16 2.68 5.88
N GLU A 232 18.45 3.78 6.07
CA GLU A 232 18.30 4.44 7.37
C GLU A 232 16.93 4.22 7.99
N ARG A 233 15.91 3.80 7.19
CA ARG A 233 14.55 3.54 7.65
C ARG A 233 13.91 2.36 6.94
N ILE A 234 13.19 1.57 7.73
CA ILE A 234 12.42 0.43 7.25
C ILE A 234 10.97 0.57 7.71
N ARG A 235 10.05 0.49 6.77
CA ARG A 235 8.60 0.39 7.01
C ARG A 235 8.07 -0.89 6.40
N PHE A 236 6.91 -1.30 6.85
CA PHE A 236 6.12 -2.32 6.18
C PHE A 236 4.63 -2.06 6.38
N VAL A 237 3.82 -2.59 5.49
CA VAL A 237 2.36 -2.41 5.51
C VAL A 237 1.65 -3.73 5.27
N THR A 238 0.37 -3.78 5.65
CA THR A 238 -0.51 -4.94 5.39
C THR A 238 -0.08 -6.20 6.14
N SER A 239 -0.06 -6.09 7.46
CA SER A 239 0.26 -7.18 8.39
C SER A 239 -0.99 -7.89 8.90
N HIS A 240 -0.85 -9.14 9.31
CA HIS A 240 -1.89 -9.89 9.98
C HIS A 240 -1.53 -10.16 11.45
N PRO A 241 -2.43 -9.87 12.42
CA PRO A 241 -2.13 -10.02 13.85
C PRO A 241 -1.67 -11.42 14.25
N LYS A 242 -2.20 -12.47 13.61
CA LYS A 242 -1.85 -13.86 13.87
C LYS A 242 -0.39 -14.21 13.52
N GLU A 243 0.17 -13.52 12.54
CA GLU A 243 1.56 -13.71 12.10
C GLU A 243 2.54 -12.79 12.86
N PHE A 244 2.07 -12.00 13.84
CA PHE A 244 2.92 -11.10 14.61
C PHE A 244 3.66 -11.87 15.71
N SER A 245 4.77 -12.52 15.33
CA SER A 245 5.56 -13.40 16.17
C SER A 245 6.35 -12.66 17.25
N GLN A 246 6.86 -13.40 18.27
CA GLN A 246 7.79 -12.84 19.24
C GLN A 246 9.10 -12.38 18.57
N ARG A 247 9.61 -13.15 17.57
CA ARG A 247 10.79 -12.75 16.79
C ARG A 247 10.63 -11.39 16.13
N LEU A 248 9.45 -11.08 15.61
CA LEU A 248 9.18 -9.75 15.01
C LEU A 248 9.17 -8.65 16.09
N ILE A 249 8.65 -8.91 17.29
CA ILE A 249 8.75 -7.98 18.43
C ILE A 249 10.22 -7.80 18.83
N ASP A 250 11.00 -8.86 18.86
CA ASP A 250 12.43 -8.79 19.18
C ASP A 250 13.23 -8.03 18.11
N ALA A 251 12.83 -8.13 16.84
CA ALA A 251 13.38 -7.30 15.77
C ALA A 251 13.13 -5.81 16.01
N TYR A 252 11.93 -5.42 16.46
CA TYR A 252 11.68 -4.02 16.88
C TYR A 252 12.58 -3.56 18.03
N ALA A 253 12.95 -4.45 18.94
CA ALA A 253 13.87 -4.11 20.03
C ALA A 253 15.32 -3.93 19.54
N LYS A 254 15.73 -4.66 18.50
CA LYS A 254 17.12 -4.74 18.03
C LYS A 254 17.42 -3.78 16.85
N VAL A 255 16.46 -3.55 15.98
CA VAL A 255 16.64 -2.84 14.70
C VAL A 255 16.17 -1.39 14.82
N PRO A 256 17.08 -0.42 15.04
CA PRO A 256 16.70 0.98 15.20
C PRO A 256 16.10 1.60 13.93
N GLN A 257 16.42 1.07 12.75
CA GLN A 257 15.88 1.52 11.46
C GLN A 257 14.39 1.21 11.28
N LEU A 258 13.84 0.22 12.03
CA LEU A 258 12.40 -0.02 12.04
C LEU A 258 11.68 1.17 12.67
N MET A 259 10.74 1.72 11.91
CA MET A 259 10.01 2.94 12.30
C MET A 259 9.02 2.68 13.44
N ASP A 260 8.82 3.70 14.33
CA ASP A 260 7.85 3.68 15.42
C ASP A 260 6.39 3.84 14.92
N TYR A 261 6.07 3.12 13.85
CA TYR A 261 4.75 3.08 13.23
C TYR A 261 4.43 1.68 12.73
N LEU A 262 3.33 1.12 13.21
CA LEU A 262 2.84 -0.19 12.80
C LEU A 262 1.45 -0.09 12.19
N TYR A 263 1.29 -0.54 10.95
CA TYR A 263 0.00 -0.75 10.30
C TYR A 263 -0.43 -2.20 10.47
N LEU A 264 -1.37 -2.42 11.41
CA LEU A 264 -1.85 -3.76 11.79
C LEU A 264 -3.39 -3.81 11.76
N PRO A 265 -4.01 -4.21 10.65
CA PRO A 265 -5.45 -4.26 10.48
C PRO A 265 -6.14 -5.19 11.48
N ALA A 266 -6.88 -4.63 12.44
CA ALA A 266 -7.69 -5.38 13.39
C ALA A 266 -9.01 -5.83 12.79
N GLN A 267 -9.56 -5.04 11.87
CA GLN A 267 -10.85 -5.19 11.19
C GLN A 267 -12.07 -4.99 12.11
N HIS A 268 -12.09 -5.58 13.31
CA HIS A 268 -13.17 -5.42 14.30
C HIS A 268 -12.67 -5.65 15.73
N GLY A 269 -13.48 -5.30 16.73
CA GLY A 269 -13.18 -5.48 18.15
C GLY A 269 -14.08 -6.48 18.87
N SER A 270 -15.07 -7.06 18.18
CA SER A 270 -15.91 -8.16 18.71
C SER A 270 -15.39 -9.49 18.25
N ASP A 271 -15.18 -10.42 19.18
CA ASP A 271 -14.70 -11.78 18.87
C ASP A 271 -15.69 -12.55 17.99
N ARG A 272 -17.00 -12.33 18.16
CA ARG A 272 -18.05 -12.91 17.33
C ARG A 272 -17.93 -12.44 15.87
N THR A 273 -17.76 -11.16 15.67
CA THR A 273 -17.58 -10.57 14.33
C THR A 273 -16.23 -10.99 13.72
N LEU A 274 -15.15 -11.01 14.50
CA LEU A 274 -13.84 -11.50 14.04
C LEU A 274 -13.90 -12.97 13.61
N ALA A 275 -14.66 -13.82 14.34
CA ALA A 275 -14.86 -15.21 13.96
C ALA A 275 -15.67 -15.33 12.64
N ALA A 276 -16.73 -14.53 12.46
CA ALA A 276 -17.50 -14.48 11.23
C ALA A 276 -16.68 -13.96 10.03
N MET A 277 -15.74 -13.03 10.27
CA MET A 277 -14.75 -12.56 9.32
C MET A 277 -13.63 -13.58 9.04
N LYS A 278 -13.56 -14.69 9.77
CA LYS A 278 -12.48 -15.70 9.72
C LYS A 278 -11.10 -15.11 10.00
N ARG A 279 -11.00 -14.21 10.99
CA ARG A 279 -9.72 -13.57 11.31
C ARG A 279 -8.77 -14.47 12.11
N GLY A 280 -9.29 -15.46 12.86
CA GLY A 280 -8.52 -16.47 13.58
C GLY A 280 -7.78 -15.95 14.81
N TYR A 281 -8.19 -14.81 15.36
CA TYR A 281 -7.72 -14.23 16.61
C TYR A 281 -8.86 -13.46 17.30
N THR A 282 -8.68 -13.20 18.59
CA THR A 282 -9.59 -12.42 19.46
C THR A 282 -9.09 -10.99 19.66
N ALA A 283 -9.99 -10.10 20.09
CA ALA A 283 -9.61 -8.74 20.49
C ALA A 283 -8.56 -8.72 21.62
N LEU A 284 -8.61 -9.70 22.54
CA LEU A 284 -7.63 -9.82 23.61
C LEU A 284 -6.24 -10.19 23.08
N GLU A 285 -6.15 -11.12 22.13
CA GLU A 285 -4.88 -11.50 21.48
C GLU A 285 -4.29 -10.32 20.71
N TYR A 286 -5.11 -9.58 19.96
CA TYR A 286 -4.69 -8.34 19.30
C TYR A 286 -4.09 -7.33 20.31
N LYS A 287 -4.81 -7.04 21.38
CA LYS A 287 -4.31 -6.14 22.45
C LYS A 287 -3.04 -6.66 23.12
N SER A 288 -2.88 -7.98 23.22
CA SER A 288 -1.66 -8.59 23.75
C SER A 288 -0.45 -8.33 22.86
N VAL A 289 -0.59 -8.43 21.52
CA VAL A 289 0.47 -8.07 20.57
C VAL A 289 0.90 -6.61 20.78
N ILE A 290 -0.06 -5.68 20.80
CA ILE A 290 0.24 -4.25 20.96
C ILE A 290 0.94 -3.97 22.31
N ARG A 291 0.48 -4.58 23.39
CA ARG A 291 1.12 -4.42 24.71
C ARG A 291 2.56 -4.90 24.74
N ARG A 292 2.85 -6.07 24.12
CA ARG A 292 4.22 -6.61 24.02
C ARG A 292 5.11 -5.67 23.19
N LEU A 293 4.59 -5.19 22.06
CA LEU A 293 5.31 -4.26 21.20
C LEU A 293 5.63 -2.94 21.91
N ARG A 294 4.65 -2.35 22.62
CA ARG A 294 4.85 -1.11 23.39
C ARG A 294 5.80 -1.25 24.58
N LYS A 295 6.07 -2.46 25.06
CA LYS A 295 7.12 -2.67 26.07
C LYS A 295 8.52 -2.43 25.50
N VAL A 296 8.78 -2.78 24.24
CA VAL A 296 10.08 -2.58 23.57
C VAL A 296 10.16 -1.26 22.81
N ARG A 297 9.03 -0.74 22.35
CA ARG A 297 8.89 0.55 21.64
C ARG A 297 7.74 1.37 22.24
N PRO A 298 7.96 2.09 23.35
CA PRO A 298 6.89 2.80 24.08
C PRO A 298 6.15 3.85 23.24
N ASN A 299 6.85 4.47 22.27
CA ASN A 299 6.30 5.51 21.40
C ASN A 299 5.55 4.98 20.18
N MET A 300 5.47 3.65 20.00
CA MET A 300 4.86 2.99 18.85
C MET A 300 3.45 3.52 18.57
N LYS A 301 3.25 4.04 17.36
CA LYS A 301 1.96 4.45 16.83
C LYS A 301 1.35 3.33 16.01
N ILE A 302 0.05 3.10 16.24
CA ILE A 302 -0.68 1.98 15.61
C ILE A 302 -1.71 2.56 14.67
N ALA A 303 -1.68 2.10 13.42
CA ALA A 303 -2.75 2.31 12.45
C ALA A 303 -3.45 0.98 12.13
N SER A 304 -4.70 1.05 11.70
CA SER A 304 -5.51 -0.14 11.47
C SER A 304 -6.54 0.08 10.36
N ASP A 305 -7.14 -1.01 9.89
CA ASP A 305 -8.38 -0.98 9.14
C ASP A 305 -9.53 -1.48 10.01
N PHE A 306 -10.72 -0.92 9.77
CA PHE A 306 -11.96 -1.35 10.41
C PHE A 306 -13.10 -1.45 9.40
N ILE A 307 -13.92 -2.47 9.59
CA ILE A 307 -15.15 -2.69 8.85
C ILE A 307 -16.31 -2.65 9.84
N VAL A 308 -17.25 -1.74 9.64
CA VAL A 308 -18.51 -1.64 10.38
C VAL A 308 -19.66 -2.10 9.52
N GLY A 309 -20.78 -2.51 10.15
CA GLY A 309 -21.94 -3.03 9.44
C GLY A 309 -21.64 -4.33 8.71
N PHE A 310 -20.75 -5.15 9.24
CA PHE A 310 -20.55 -6.52 8.76
C PHE A 310 -21.84 -7.33 8.99
N PRO A 311 -22.24 -8.25 8.08
CA PRO A 311 -23.47 -9.01 8.22
C PRO A 311 -23.64 -9.65 9.61
N GLY A 312 -24.76 -9.35 10.26
CA GLY A 312 -25.06 -9.80 11.61
C GLY A 312 -24.38 -9.04 12.74
N GLU A 313 -23.66 -7.93 12.49
CA GLU A 313 -23.09 -7.07 13.52
C GLU A 313 -24.19 -6.41 14.37
N THR A 314 -24.17 -6.65 15.67
CA THR A 314 -25.09 -6.02 16.65
C THR A 314 -24.50 -4.71 17.21
N GLU A 315 -25.30 -3.95 17.96
CA GLU A 315 -24.75 -2.78 18.68
C GLU A 315 -23.74 -3.19 19.76
N GLU A 316 -23.93 -4.33 20.41
CA GLU A 316 -22.98 -4.88 21.38
C GLU A 316 -21.62 -5.19 20.70
N ASP A 317 -21.63 -5.76 19.51
CA ASP A 317 -20.39 -5.99 18.72
C ASP A 317 -19.71 -4.67 18.40
N PHE A 318 -20.48 -3.66 17.97
CA PHE A 318 -19.94 -2.34 17.68
C PHE A 318 -19.36 -1.68 18.95
N GLN A 319 -19.98 -1.83 20.11
CA GLN A 319 -19.39 -1.37 21.37
C GLN A 319 -18.08 -2.08 21.69
N GLY A 320 -17.96 -3.38 21.37
CA GLY A 320 -16.71 -4.12 21.45
C GLY A 320 -15.61 -3.51 20.56
N LEU A 321 -15.97 -3.05 19.35
CA LEU A 321 -15.04 -2.31 18.47
C LEU A 321 -14.63 -0.97 19.09
N MET A 322 -15.58 -0.18 19.59
CA MET A 322 -15.29 1.11 20.22
C MET A 322 -14.38 0.94 21.46
N LYS A 323 -14.59 -0.13 22.22
CA LYS A 323 -13.72 -0.48 23.35
C LYS A 323 -12.30 -0.84 22.92
N LEU A 324 -12.13 -1.55 21.80
CA LEU A 324 -10.81 -1.82 21.23
C LEU A 324 -10.12 -0.53 20.82
N VAL A 325 -10.84 0.41 20.20
CA VAL A 325 -10.31 1.72 19.79
C VAL A 325 -9.81 2.53 20.99
N GLU A 326 -10.59 2.55 22.07
CA GLU A 326 -10.22 3.21 23.32
C GLU A 326 -8.97 2.58 23.97
N ASP A 327 -8.97 1.23 24.10
CA ASP A 327 -7.91 0.50 24.80
C ASP A 327 -6.55 0.58 24.07
N VAL A 328 -6.57 0.61 22.73
CA VAL A 328 -5.35 0.67 21.90
C VAL A 328 -4.90 2.10 21.64
N GLY A 329 -5.83 3.05 21.48
CA GLY A 329 -5.51 4.44 21.11
C GLY A 329 -4.86 4.51 19.74
N PHE A 330 -5.58 4.11 18.69
CA PHE A 330 -5.10 4.13 17.33
C PHE A 330 -4.80 5.55 16.87
N ASP A 331 -3.71 5.70 16.14
CA ASP A 331 -3.24 6.96 15.58
C ASP A 331 -3.94 7.33 14.27
N ASN A 332 -4.27 6.31 13.49
CA ASN A 332 -4.98 6.47 12.22
C ASN A 332 -5.76 5.20 11.90
N SER A 333 -6.78 5.31 11.07
CA SER A 333 -7.44 4.15 10.48
C SER A 333 -8.02 4.44 9.11
N PHE A 334 -8.12 3.37 8.30
CA PHE A 334 -9.06 3.32 7.20
C PHE A 334 -10.28 2.54 7.64
N SER A 335 -11.41 3.24 7.75
CA SER A 335 -12.67 2.69 8.25
C SER A 335 -13.73 2.72 7.17
N PHE A 336 -14.41 1.59 6.99
CA PHE A 336 -15.37 1.38 5.90
C PHE A 336 -16.65 0.73 6.41
N ILE A 337 -17.76 1.02 5.75
CA ILE A 337 -18.95 0.17 5.84
C ILE A 337 -18.63 -1.09 5.03
N PHE A 338 -19.07 -2.26 5.53
CA PHE A 338 -18.98 -3.50 4.78
C PHE A 338 -19.60 -3.36 3.40
N SER A 339 -18.88 -3.78 2.38
CA SER A 339 -19.35 -3.84 1.00
C SER A 339 -19.10 -5.24 0.45
N PRO A 340 -20.15 -5.96 0.04
CA PRO A 340 -20.02 -7.33 -0.47
C PRO A 340 -19.16 -7.35 -1.73
N ARG A 341 -18.22 -8.30 -1.78
CA ARG A 341 -17.36 -8.52 -2.95
C ARG A 341 -17.76 -9.79 -3.65
N PRO A 342 -18.01 -9.75 -4.97
CA PRO A 342 -18.38 -10.96 -5.72
C PRO A 342 -17.38 -12.11 -5.46
N GLY A 343 -17.91 -13.32 -5.27
CA GLY A 343 -17.11 -14.51 -5.03
C GLY A 343 -16.61 -14.72 -3.59
N THR A 344 -16.81 -13.74 -2.69
CA THR A 344 -16.41 -13.89 -1.27
C THR A 344 -17.54 -14.52 -0.45
N PRO A 345 -17.22 -15.32 0.60
CA PRO A 345 -18.25 -15.92 1.46
C PRO A 345 -19.20 -14.89 2.10
N ALA A 346 -18.66 -13.74 2.52
CA ALA A 346 -19.46 -12.71 3.18
C ALA A 346 -20.48 -12.04 2.22
N ALA A 347 -20.27 -12.10 0.91
CA ALA A 347 -21.23 -11.57 -0.06
C ALA A 347 -22.57 -12.32 -0.07
N GLY A 348 -22.59 -13.58 0.38
CA GLY A 348 -23.79 -14.41 0.48
C GLY A 348 -24.43 -14.41 1.87
N MET A 349 -23.87 -13.67 2.84
CA MET A 349 -24.46 -13.58 4.19
C MET A 349 -25.66 -12.64 4.20
N ALA A 350 -26.69 -13.01 4.99
CA ALA A 350 -27.86 -12.15 5.19
C ALA A 350 -27.43 -10.88 5.95
N ASP A 351 -27.85 -9.74 5.43
CA ASP A 351 -27.52 -8.43 6.00
C ASP A 351 -28.79 -7.55 5.97
N ASP A 352 -29.44 -7.46 7.11
CA ASP A 352 -30.67 -6.70 7.34
C ASP A 352 -30.42 -5.40 8.13
N THR A 353 -29.17 -5.08 8.44
CA THR A 353 -28.80 -3.85 9.15
C THR A 353 -29.07 -2.62 8.28
N PRO A 354 -29.94 -1.67 8.72
CA PRO A 354 -30.22 -0.47 7.97
C PRO A 354 -28.97 0.35 7.65
N GLN A 355 -28.92 0.94 6.46
CA GLN A 355 -27.78 1.73 6.00
C GLN A 355 -27.47 2.93 6.91
N GLU A 356 -28.51 3.56 7.48
CA GLU A 356 -28.36 4.65 8.43
C GLU A 356 -27.64 4.23 9.71
N VAL A 357 -27.90 3.02 10.22
CA VAL A 357 -27.20 2.45 11.39
C VAL A 357 -25.73 2.21 11.07
N LYS A 358 -25.42 1.67 9.88
CA LYS A 358 -24.04 1.47 9.44
C LYS A 358 -23.29 2.80 9.30
N LEU A 359 -23.96 3.82 8.78
CA LEU A 359 -23.39 5.16 8.63
C LEU A 359 -23.13 5.82 9.98
N ASP A 360 -24.07 5.72 10.93
CA ASP A 360 -23.89 6.21 12.32
C ASP A 360 -22.68 5.54 12.97
N ARG A 361 -22.56 4.21 12.90
CA ARG A 361 -21.43 3.47 13.44
C ARG A 361 -20.10 3.95 12.82
N LEU A 362 -20.06 4.12 11.49
CA LEU A 362 -18.86 4.62 10.81
C LEU A 362 -18.48 6.01 11.30
N GLN A 363 -19.43 6.92 11.44
CA GLN A 363 -19.18 8.29 11.92
C GLN A 363 -18.66 8.31 13.36
N ARG A 364 -19.26 7.52 14.26
CA ARG A 364 -18.81 7.38 15.66
C ARG A 364 -17.39 6.82 15.73
N LEU A 365 -17.09 5.81 14.96
CA LEU A 365 -15.75 5.22 14.88
C LEU A 365 -14.72 6.24 14.38
N GLN A 366 -15.01 6.91 13.27
CA GLN A 366 -14.12 7.92 12.69
C GLN A 366 -13.89 9.10 13.64
N ALA A 367 -14.93 9.55 14.34
CA ALA A 367 -14.80 10.62 15.34
C ALA A 367 -13.83 10.23 16.48
N ALA A 368 -13.93 9.01 17.00
CA ALA A 368 -13.04 8.51 18.04
C ALA A 368 -11.57 8.41 17.57
N ILE A 369 -11.34 7.89 16.37
CA ILE A 369 -9.98 7.80 15.79
C ILE A 369 -9.41 9.21 15.55
N ASN A 370 -10.20 10.13 14.97
CA ASN A 370 -9.74 11.50 14.71
C ASN A 370 -9.39 12.24 15.99
N ALA A 371 -10.16 12.07 17.06
CA ALA A 371 -9.85 12.65 18.36
C ALA A 371 -8.52 12.13 18.93
N ASN A 372 -8.23 10.82 18.78
CA ASN A 372 -6.94 10.26 19.16
C ASN A 372 -5.79 10.82 18.31
N ALA A 373 -5.96 10.87 16.99
CA ALA A 373 -4.95 11.40 16.07
C ALA A 373 -4.61 12.86 16.39
N GLU A 374 -5.62 13.67 16.69
CA GLU A 374 -5.46 15.07 17.10
C GLU A 374 -4.70 15.18 18.42
N LYS A 375 -5.10 14.40 19.44
CA LYS A 375 -4.40 14.33 20.72
C LYS A 375 -2.92 13.97 20.56
N ILE A 376 -2.61 12.98 19.73
CA ILE A 376 -1.23 12.57 19.44
C ILE A 376 -0.48 13.70 18.73
N SER A 377 -1.09 14.35 17.72
CA SER A 377 -0.48 15.47 17.01
C SER A 377 -0.15 16.63 17.94
N HIS A 378 -1.07 17.01 18.82
CA HIS A 378 -0.84 18.06 19.81
C HIS A 378 0.27 17.71 20.82
N SER A 379 0.37 16.43 21.23
CA SER A 379 1.44 15.98 22.13
C SER A 379 2.85 16.05 21.53
N MET A 380 2.96 16.19 20.20
CA MET A 380 4.24 16.33 19.50
C MET A 380 4.75 17.77 19.45
N VAL A 381 3.91 18.77 19.73
CA VAL A 381 4.34 20.18 19.76
C VAL A 381 5.42 20.38 20.84
N GLY A 382 6.52 21.03 20.44
CA GLY A 382 7.71 21.22 21.27
C GLY A 382 8.73 20.07 21.20
N SER A 383 8.39 18.93 20.59
CA SER A 383 9.33 17.82 20.42
C SER A 383 10.18 17.97 19.16
N VAL A 384 11.39 17.44 19.18
CA VAL A 384 12.25 17.29 17.99
C VAL A 384 11.94 15.98 17.31
N GLN A 385 11.69 16.02 16.00
CA GLN A 385 11.42 14.87 15.17
C GLN A 385 12.48 14.73 14.09
N ARG A 386 12.99 13.51 13.89
CA ARG A 386 13.86 13.19 12.76
C ARG A 386 13.02 12.96 11.52
N VAL A 387 13.18 13.81 10.50
CA VAL A 387 12.32 13.88 9.32
C VAL A 387 13.12 13.53 8.08
N LEU A 388 12.65 12.56 7.29
CA LEU A 388 13.14 12.34 5.94
C LEU A 388 12.45 13.32 5.00
N VAL A 389 13.22 14.20 4.36
CA VAL A 389 12.70 15.24 3.46
C VAL A 389 12.33 14.64 2.12
N GLU A 390 11.03 14.67 1.78
CA GLU A 390 10.51 14.07 0.54
C GLU A 390 10.54 15.04 -0.64
N GLY A 391 10.45 16.35 -0.39
CA GLY A 391 10.42 17.37 -1.43
C GLY A 391 9.63 18.61 -1.03
N PRO A 392 9.23 19.45 -2.01
CA PRO A 392 8.38 20.60 -1.78
C PRO A 392 7.02 20.21 -1.19
N SER A 393 6.49 21.03 -0.30
CA SER A 393 5.17 20.83 0.28
C SER A 393 4.08 20.96 -0.79
N LYS A 394 3.12 20.03 -0.80
CA LYS A 394 1.99 20.05 -1.74
C LYS A 394 1.08 21.27 -1.59
N ARG A 395 1.08 21.93 -0.41
CA ARG A 395 0.24 23.10 -0.12
C ARG A 395 0.97 24.42 -0.37
N ASN A 396 2.27 24.45 -0.09
CA ASN A 396 3.11 25.60 -0.27
C ASN A 396 4.47 25.17 -0.87
N PRO A 397 4.69 25.27 -2.20
CA PRO A 397 5.92 24.82 -2.85
C PRO A 397 7.19 25.55 -2.37
N GLN A 398 7.08 26.63 -1.61
CA GLN A 398 8.22 27.33 -1.00
C GLN A 398 8.67 26.65 0.30
N GLU A 399 7.84 25.80 0.88
CA GLU A 399 8.18 24.99 2.05
C GLU A 399 8.58 23.57 1.61
N LEU A 400 9.34 22.90 2.44
CA LEU A 400 9.61 21.47 2.31
C LEU A 400 8.61 20.67 3.13
N GLN A 401 8.41 19.42 2.72
CA GLN A 401 7.71 18.43 3.52
C GLN A 401 8.56 17.18 3.66
N GLY A 402 8.37 16.48 4.77
CA GLY A 402 8.94 15.17 5.00
C GLY A 402 8.12 14.39 6.02
N ARG A 403 8.53 13.16 6.29
CA ARG A 403 7.86 12.28 7.25
C ARG A 403 8.71 12.01 8.47
N ALA A 404 8.06 12.16 9.62
CA ALA A 404 8.61 11.70 10.88
C ALA A 404 8.56 10.17 11.00
N GLU A 405 9.19 9.62 12.03
CA GLU A 405 9.21 8.17 12.29
C GLU A 405 7.81 7.57 12.45
N ASN A 406 6.88 8.30 13.05
CA ASN A 406 5.49 7.90 13.20
C ASN A 406 4.61 8.17 11.96
N ASN A 407 5.22 8.35 10.80
CA ASN A 407 4.57 8.57 9.49
C ASN A 407 3.82 9.90 9.33
N ARG A 408 3.92 10.84 10.28
CA ARG A 408 3.30 12.15 10.15
C ARG A 408 4.08 13.05 9.19
N VAL A 409 3.33 13.74 8.33
CA VAL A 409 3.89 14.77 7.47
C VAL A 409 4.19 16.02 8.29
N ILE A 410 5.42 16.51 8.18
CA ILE A 410 5.86 17.77 8.76
C ILE A 410 6.25 18.72 7.63
N ASN A 411 5.65 19.92 7.62
CA ASN A 411 6.00 20.99 6.69
C ASN A 411 6.87 22.00 7.43
N PHE A 412 7.92 22.49 6.78
CA PHE A 412 8.88 23.42 7.39
C PHE A 412 9.59 24.26 6.32
N ASP A 413 10.10 25.41 6.71
CA ASP A 413 10.93 26.24 5.85
C ASP A 413 12.32 25.60 5.72
N GLY A 414 12.74 25.32 4.50
CA GLY A 414 14.08 24.78 4.18
C GLY A 414 15.15 25.85 4.06
N GLY A 415 14.80 27.10 4.13
CA GLY A 415 15.71 28.24 3.89
C GLY A 415 16.21 28.31 2.44
N PRO A 416 17.20 29.19 2.17
CA PRO A 416 17.69 29.41 0.81
C PRO A 416 18.30 28.18 0.11
N GLU A 417 18.81 27.22 0.88
CA GLU A 417 19.42 25.99 0.39
C GLU A 417 18.52 24.76 0.57
N GLY A 418 17.22 24.97 0.81
CA GLY A 418 16.28 23.88 1.12
C GLY A 418 16.28 22.74 0.11
N ALA A 419 16.49 23.01 -1.17
CA ALA A 419 16.56 21.95 -2.20
C ALA A 419 17.65 20.89 -1.91
N ARG A 420 18.73 21.24 -1.22
CA ARG A 420 19.79 20.29 -0.84
C ARG A 420 19.37 19.33 0.29
N LEU A 421 18.32 19.67 1.01
CA LEU A 421 17.81 18.84 2.09
C LEU A 421 16.93 17.70 1.58
N ILE A 422 16.46 17.76 0.34
CA ILE A 422 15.64 16.71 -0.25
C ILE A 422 16.41 15.39 -0.25
N GLY A 423 15.79 14.33 0.26
CA GLY A 423 16.42 13.04 0.45
C GLY A 423 17.32 12.94 1.70
N GLN A 424 17.42 13.99 2.52
CA GLN A 424 18.20 13.97 3.76
C GLN A 424 17.29 13.76 4.99
N LEU A 425 17.89 13.20 6.04
CA LEU A 425 17.28 13.15 7.37
C LEU A 425 17.69 14.41 8.16
N VAL A 426 16.72 15.20 8.55
CA VAL A 426 16.91 16.44 9.31
C VAL A 426 16.15 16.40 10.62
N ASP A 427 16.67 17.07 11.64
CA ASP A 427 16.00 17.25 12.91
C ASP A 427 15.11 18.49 12.82
N VAL A 428 13.81 18.36 13.16
CA VAL A 428 12.79 19.41 13.05
C VAL A 428 12.05 19.51 14.37
N THR A 429 12.03 20.69 14.98
CA THR A 429 11.19 20.98 16.15
C THR A 429 9.75 21.23 15.69
N VAL A 430 8.80 20.47 16.19
CA VAL A 430 7.37 20.67 15.90
C VAL A 430 6.87 21.91 16.65
N VAL A 431 6.38 22.91 15.91
CA VAL A 431 5.87 24.16 16.49
C VAL A 431 4.34 24.26 16.47
N GLN A 432 3.69 23.51 15.56
CA GLN A 432 2.23 23.55 15.45
C GLN A 432 1.67 22.24 14.93
N ALA A 433 0.49 21.84 15.44
CA ALA A 433 -0.26 20.68 14.98
C ALA A 433 -1.50 21.11 14.18
N PHE A 434 -1.77 20.38 13.10
CA PHE A 434 -2.99 20.45 12.28
C PHE A 434 -3.66 19.08 12.25
N PRO A 435 -4.91 18.94 11.78
CA PRO A 435 -5.62 17.67 11.77
C PRO A 435 -4.87 16.52 11.08
N PHE A 436 -4.11 16.80 9.99
CA PHE A 436 -3.44 15.75 9.18
C PHE A 436 -1.96 16.05 8.90
N SER A 437 -1.38 17.08 9.52
CA SER A 437 0.02 17.44 9.32
C SER A 437 0.53 18.25 10.51
N LEU A 438 1.85 18.37 10.58
CA LEU A 438 2.52 19.21 11.56
C LEU A 438 3.27 20.33 10.82
N ARG A 439 3.58 21.40 11.54
CA ARG A 439 4.53 22.43 11.13
C ARG A 439 5.71 22.41 12.07
N GLY A 440 6.89 22.61 11.53
CA GLY A 440 8.10 22.62 12.33
C GLY A 440 9.15 23.61 11.83
N GLU A 441 10.24 23.69 12.58
CA GLU A 441 11.43 24.50 12.30
C GLU A 441 12.66 23.61 12.36
N ILE A 442 13.57 23.76 11.39
CA ILE A 442 14.83 22.99 11.34
C ILE A 442 15.68 23.32 12.57
N VAL A 443 16.19 22.28 13.22
CA VAL A 443 17.18 22.43 14.28
C VAL A 443 18.54 22.72 13.65
N VAL A 444 18.97 23.95 13.73
CA VAL A 444 20.32 24.36 13.29
C VAL A 444 21.29 23.90 14.38
N LYS A 445 22.13 22.91 14.09
CA LYS A 445 23.25 22.56 14.97
C LYS A 445 24.26 23.71 14.91
N GLN A 446 24.44 24.39 16.05
CA GLN A 446 25.48 25.38 16.22
C GLN A 446 26.86 24.74 16.16
#